data_fbc7f3e283688d73b91063606085d38d
#
_entry.id   fbc7f3e283688d73b91063606085d38d
#
_cell.length_a   1.000
_cell.length_b   1.000
_cell.length_c   1.000
_cell.angle_alpha   90.00
_cell.angle_beta   90.00
_cell.angle_gamma   90.00
#
_symmetry.space_group_name_H-M   'P 1'
#
loop_
_entity.id
_entity.type
_entity.pdbx_description
1 polymer ?
#
loop_
_entity_poly.entity_id
_entity_poly.type
_entity_poly.pdbx_seq_one_letter_code
_entity_poly.pdbx_strand_id
1 'polypeptide(L)'
;MARKTFIDLLIENAERRRKYFHDFIKYAEKVKEAVRKRDPDARIMLFGSAVKGKLRPDSDIDLLIITNIAEKLDYRIRLRMEIMKILEEGNPFEIHIITGEEYENWYKRLIDKFLEL
;
A
#
# COMPACT_ATOMS: atom_id res chain seq x y z
N MET A 1 -8.86 -13.17 33.69
CA MET A 1 -8.25 -12.62 32.46
C MET A 1 -8.49 -11.12 32.41
N ALA A 2 -7.44 -10.32 32.38
CA ALA A 2 -7.58 -8.86 32.36
C ALA A 2 -8.10 -8.41 30.96
N ARG A 3 -9.06 -7.50 30.96
CA ARG A 3 -9.53 -6.89 29.71
C ARG A 3 -8.49 -5.91 29.21
N LYS A 4 -8.31 -5.87 27.91
CA LYS A 4 -7.47 -4.85 27.28
C LYS A 4 -8.13 -3.48 27.44
N THR A 5 -7.37 -2.51 27.88
CA THR A 5 -7.82 -1.13 27.96
C THR A 5 -7.71 -0.48 26.57
N PHE A 6 -8.32 0.70 26.40
CA PHE A 6 -8.16 1.51 25.22
C PHE A 6 -6.67 1.85 24.95
N ILE A 7 -5.93 2.11 26.04
CA ILE A 7 -4.49 2.41 25.95
C ILE A 7 -3.71 1.19 25.44
N ASP A 8 -4.04 -0.01 25.93
CA ASP A 8 -3.42 -1.26 25.44
C ASP A 8 -3.64 -1.45 23.96
N LEU A 9 -4.85 -1.18 23.46
CA LEU A 9 -5.17 -1.27 22.04
C LEU A 9 -4.38 -0.26 21.20
N LEU A 10 -4.22 0.96 21.71
CA LEU A 10 -3.42 1.99 21.04
C LEU A 10 -1.95 1.59 20.94
N ILE A 11 -1.40 1.03 22.02
CA ILE A 11 0.00 0.56 22.04
C ILE A 11 0.19 -0.58 21.04
N GLU A 12 -0.70 -1.57 21.04
CA GLU A 12 -0.63 -2.70 20.11
C GLU A 12 -0.70 -2.22 18.65
N ASN A 13 -1.58 -1.28 18.35
CA ASN A 13 -1.69 -0.72 17.01
C ASN A 13 -0.42 0.03 16.61
N ALA A 14 0.15 0.83 17.52
CA ALA A 14 1.38 1.56 17.28
C ALA A 14 2.56 0.60 17.00
N GLU A 15 2.63 -0.51 17.73
CA GLU A 15 3.66 -1.53 17.52
C GLU A 15 3.54 -2.22 16.17
N ARG A 16 2.30 -2.55 15.74
CA ARG A 16 2.06 -3.12 14.41
C ARG A 16 2.47 -2.16 13.31
N ARG A 17 2.09 -0.88 13.43
CA ARG A 17 2.47 0.15 12.44
C ARG A 17 3.98 0.32 12.39
N ARG A 18 4.67 0.30 13.52
CA ARG A 18 6.12 0.43 13.59
C ARG A 18 6.84 -0.65 12.78
N LYS A 19 6.35 -1.88 12.85
CA LYS A 19 6.88 -3.00 12.07
C LYS A 19 6.84 -2.69 10.57
N TYR A 20 5.71 -2.16 10.08
CA TYR A 20 5.56 -1.81 8.67
C TYR A 20 6.42 -0.61 8.29
N PHE A 21 6.50 0.41 9.13
CA PHE A 21 7.35 1.58 8.86
C PHE A 21 8.82 1.23 8.76
N HIS A 22 9.27 0.26 9.55
CA HIS A 22 10.65 -0.20 9.52
C HIS A 22 10.97 -0.96 8.22
N ASP A 23 10.06 -1.79 7.76
CA ASP A 23 10.26 -2.70 6.63
C ASP A 23 9.31 -2.44 5.44
N PHE A 24 8.87 -1.20 5.24
CA PHE A 24 7.82 -0.93 4.25
C PHE A 24 8.20 -1.34 2.82
N ILE A 25 9.45 -1.23 2.44
CA ILE A 25 9.91 -1.65 1.11
C ILE A 25 9.75 -3.16 0.95
N LYS A 26 10.08 -3.93 1.97
CA LYS A 26 9.92 -5.38 1.97
C LYS A 26 8.46 -5.80 1.77
N TYR A 27 7.53 -5.13 2.46
CA TYR A 27 6.10 -5.41 2.29
C TYR A 27 5.59 -4.98 0.92
N ALA A 28 6.05 -3.85 0.41
CA ALA A 28 5.72 -3.39 -0.93
C ALA A 28 6.22 -4.36 -2.00
N GLU A 29 7.40 -4.95 -1.82
CA GLU A 29 7.92 -5.98 -2.71
C GLU A 29 7.06 -7.24 -2.70
N LYS A 30 6.53 -7.63 -1.56
CA LYS A 30 5.59 -8.77 -1.46
C LYS A 30 4.31 -8.50 -2.25
N VAL A 31 3.80 -7.29 -2.17
CA VAL A 31 2.62 -6.87 -2.94
C VAL A 31 2.94 -6.92 -4.44
N LYS A 32 4.08 -6.37 -4.83
CA LYS A 32 4.54 -6.40 -6.23
C LYS A 32 4.58 -7.82 -6.78
N GLU A 33 5.17 -8.74 -6.02
CA GLU A 33 5.28 -10.13 -6.42
C GLU A 33 3.90 -10.75 -6.66
N ALA A 34 2.96 -10.52 -5.75
CA ALA A 34 1.60 -11.03 -5.88
C ALA A 34 0.87 -10.43 -7.09
N VAL A 35 0.99 -9.14 -7.32
CA VAL A 35 0.34 -8.45 -8.44
C VAL A 35 0.91 -8.96 -9.77
N ARG A 36 2.23 -9.10 -9.86
CA ARG A 36 2.89 -9.53 -11.11
C ARG A 36 2.66 -11.00 -11.47
N LYS A 37 2.18 -11.80 -10.56
CA LYS A 37 1.70 -13.15 -10.89
C LYS A 37 0.45 -13.10 -11.78
N ARG A 38 -0.35 -12.05 -11.64
CA ARG A 38 -1.58 -11.85 -12.44
C ARG A 38 -1.35 -10.94 -13.65
N ASP A 39 -0.50 -9.96 -13.49
CA ASP A 39 -0.15 -9.00 -14.55
C ASP A 39 1.37 -8.74 -14.50
N PRO A 40 2.16 -9.45 -15.34
CA PRO A 40 3.61 -9.27 -15.37
C PRO A 40 4.06 -7.85 -15.73
N ASP A 41 3.21 -7.08 -16.40
CA ASP A 41 3.52 -5.71 -16.81
C ASP A 41 3.09 -4.65 -15.80
N ALA A 42 2.50 -5.06 -14.68
CA ALA A 42 2.08 -4.13 -13.65
C ALA A 42 3.27 -3.34 -13.09
N ARG A 43 3.02 -2.05 -12.85
CA ARG A 43 4.01 -1.16 -12.22
C ARG A 43 3.58 -0.88 -10.80
N ILE A 44 4.53 -0.91 -9.89
CA ILE A 44 4.30 -0.66 -8.47
C ILE A 44 5.23 0.45 -8.02
N MET A 45 4.67 1.49 -7.41
CA MET A 45 5.42 2.65 -6.96
C MET A 45 5.04 3.04 -5.54
N LEU A 46 6.04 3.47 -4.79
CA LEU A 46 5.83 4.16 -3.51
C LEU A 46 5.89 5.66 -3.77
N PHE A 47 5.02 6.41 -3.11
CA PHE A 47 5.02 7.87 -3.23
C PHE A 47 4.58 8.51 -1.90
N GLY A 48 4.46 9.82 -1.88
CA GLY A 48 4.03 10.55 -0.69
C GLY A 48 5.10 10.64 0.40
N SER A 49 4.68 10.68 1.66
CA SER A 49 5.55 10.93 2.81
C SER A 49 6.70 9.94 2.95
N ALA A 50 6.48 8.67 2.62
CA ALA A 50 7.51 7.63 2.72
C ALA A 50 8.73 7.94 1.84
N VAL A 51 8.48 8.40 0.62
CA VAL A 51 9.54 8.70 -0.36
C VAL A 51 10.22 10.04 -0.04
N LYS A 52 9.48 10.96 0.57
CA LYS A 52 9.99 12.28 0.94
C LYS A 52 10.75 12.28 2.27
N GLY A 53 10.86 11.13 2.94
CA GLY A 53 11.53 11.03 4.23
C GLY A 53 10.79 11.73 5.37
N LYS A 54 9.47 11.89 5.24
CA LYS A 54 8.63 12.62 6.20
C LYS A 54 7.64 11.71 6.92
N LEU A 55 7.97 10.43 7.08
CA LEU A 55 7.10 9.50 7.78
C LEU A 55 6.95 9.88 9.25
N ARG A 56 5.69 9.91 9.70
CA ARG A 56 5.30 10.07 11.09
C ARG A 56 4.55 8.81 11.53
N PRO A 57 4.40 8.57 12.83
CA PRO A 57 3.66 7.40 13.31
C PRO A 57 2.22 7.30 12.80
N ASP A 58 1.60 8.45 12.47
CA ASP A 58 0.22 8.55 11.92
C ASP A 58 0.18 8.66 10.40
N SER A 59 1.32 8.67 9.72
CA SER A 59 1.39 8.75 8.26
C SER A 59 0.95 7.46 7.60
N ASP A 60 0.35 7.55 6.42
CA ASP A 60 0.12 6.40 5.55
C ASP A 60 1.30 6.23 4.60
N ILE A 61 1.49 5.00 4.14
CA ILE A 61 2.47 4.67 3.12
C ILE A 61 1.71 4.47 1.82
N ASP A 62 1.85 5.41 0.90
CA ASP A 62 1.12 5.38 -0.38
C ASP A 62 1.77 4.42 -1.36
N LEU A 63 1.02 3.39 -1.75
CA LEU A 63 1.46 2.39 -2.72
C LEU A 63 0.54 2.44 -3.94
N LEU A 64 1.12 2.73 -5.09
CA LEU A 64 0.40 2.81 -6.35
C LEU A 64 0.65 1.57 -7.18
N ILE A 65 -0.43 0.95 -7.63
CA ILE A 65 -0.40 -0.22 -8.50
C ILE A 65 -1.06 0.14 -9.81
N ILE A 66 -0.29 0.15 -10.89
CA ILE A 66 -0.75 0.45 -12.24
C ILE A 66 -0.86 -0.87 -12.98
N THR A 67 -2.10 -1.26 -13.33
CA THR A 67 -2.35 -2.58 -13.89
C THR A 67 -3.61 -2.59 -14.76
N ASN A 68 -3.59 -3.39 -15.83
CA ASN A 68 -4.76 -3.60 -16.68
C ASN A 68 -5.88 -4.36 -15.97
N ILE A 69 -5.58 -5.07 -14.89
CA ILE A 69 -6.58 -5.74 -14.05
C ILE A 69 -7.60 -4.72 -13.53
N ALA A 70 -7.18 -3.47 -13.32
CA ALA A 70 -8.01 -2.40 -12.79
C ALA A 70 -9.10 -1.92 -13.76
N GLU A 71 -9.11 -2.32 -15.02
CA GLU A 71 -10.12 -1.93 -16.01
C GLU A 71 -11.52 -2.37 -15.61
N LYS A 72 -11.63 -3.53 -14.95
CA LYS A 72 -12.91 -4.06 -14.47
C LYS A 72 -12.98 -3.91 -12.96
N LEU A 73 -14.08 -3.34 -12.49
CA LEU A 73 -14.27 -3.03 -11.07
C LEU A 73 -14.19 -4.29 -10.19
N ASP A 74 -14.79 -5.39 -10.61
CA ASP A 74 -14.79 -6.63 -9.85
C ASP A 74 -13.36 -7.22 -9.70
N TYR A 75 -12.54 -7.14 -10.75
CA TYR A 75 -11.15 -7.57 -10.68
C TYR A 75 -10.31 -6.64 -9.82
N ARG A 76 -10.58 -5.35 -9.88
CA ARG A 76 -9.91 -4.34 -9.04
C ARG A 76 -10.19 -4.62 -7.56
N ILE A 77 -11.43 -4.91 -7.21
CA ILE A 77 -11.84 -5.23 -5.84
C ILE A 77 -11.17 -6.54 -5.36
N ARG A 78 -11.17 -7.58 -6.19
CA ARG A 78 -10.54 -8.86 -5.86
C ARG A 78 -9.04 -8.71 -5.61
N LEU A 79 -8.39 -7.92 -6.44
CA LEU A 79 -6.96 -7.65 -6.26
C LEU A 79 -6.70 -6.93 -4.93
N ARG A 80 -7.52 -5.94 -4.60
CA ARG A 80 -7.42 -5.24 -3.31
C ARG A 80 -7.58 -6.19 -2.14
N MET A 81 -8.56 -7.08 -2.19
CA MET A 81 -8.78 -8.08 -1.14
C MET A 81 -7.58 -9.01 -0.98
N GLU A 82 -6.98 -9.43 -2.08
CA GLU A 82 -5.79 -10.27 -2.06
C GLU A 82 -4.59 -9.55 -1.43
N ILE A 83 -4.39 -8.29 -1.76
CA ILE A 83 -3.33 -7.46 -1.18
C ILE A 83 -3.56 -7.28 0.32
N MET A 84 -4.78 -7.04 0.75
CA MET A 84 -5.11 -6.88 2.17
C MET A 84 -4.81 -8.14 2.99
N LYS A 85 -4.92 -9.32 2.39
CA LYS A 85 -4.51 -10.57 3.05
C LYS A 85 -3.00 -10.64 3.26
N ILE A 86 -2.22 -10.10 2.33
CA ILE A 86 -0.76 -10.07 2.43
C ILE A 86 -0.30 -9.10 3.51
N LEU A 87 -0.94 -7.93 3.58
CA LEU A 87 -0.52 -6.86 4.47
C LEU A 87 -1.09 -6.96 5.87
N GLU A 88 -2.09 -7.78 6.10
CA GLU A 88 -2.76 -7.94 7.37
C GLU A 88 -3.46 -6.67 7.88
N GLU A 89 -4.33 -6.84 8.88
CA GLU A 89 -5.06 -5.76 9.49
C GLU A 89 -4.13 -4.82 10.27
N GLY A 90 -4.45 -3.53 10.24
CA GLY A 90 -3.68 -2.52 10.97
C GLY A 90 -2.41 -2.05 10.27
N ASN A 91 -2.19 -2.45 9.00
CA ASN A 91 -1.06 -1.95 8.23
C ASN A 91 -1.26 -0.48 7.86
N PRO A 92 -0.16 0.30 7.69
CA PRO A 92 -0.23 1.72 7.34
C PRO A 92 -0.31 1.99 5.84
N PHE A 93 -0.45 0.97 5.00
CA PHE A 93 -0.46 1.18 3.55
C PHE A 93 -1.79 1.71 3.07
N GLU A 94 -1.76 2.73 2.24
CA GLU A 94 -2.89 3.18 1.44
C GLU A 94 -2.66 2.69 0.02
N ILE A 95 -3.52 1.79 -0.44
CA ILE A 95 -3.36 1.10 -1.71
C ILE A 95 -4.21 1.77 -2.78
N HIS A 96 -3.55 2.21 -3.86
CA HIS A 96 -4.19 2.80 -5.03
C HIS A 96 -4.02 1.84 -6.21
N ILE A 97 -5.11 1.30 -6.71
CA ILE A 97 -5.12 0.36 -7.84
C ILE A 97 -5.78 1.06 -9.02
N ILE A 98 -5.01 1.31 -10.07
CA ILE A 98 -5.44 2.10 -11.21
C ILE A 98 -4.99 1.48 -12.53
N THR A 99 -5.63 1.92 -13.62
CA THR A 99 -5.19 1.59 -14.97
C THR A 99 -4.05 2.51 -15.43
N GLY A 100 -3.36 2.13 -16.50
CA GLY A 100 -2.37 2.99 -17.13
C GLY A 100 -2.96 4.31 -17.62
N GLU A 101 -4.19 4.27 -18.12
CA GLU A 101 -4.90 5.47 -18.57
C GLU A 101 -5.18 6.43 -17.41
N GLU A 102 -5.68 5.91 -16.28
CA GLU A 102 -5.89 6.70 -15.07
C GLU A 102 -4.58 7.32 -14.57
N TYR A 103 -3.48 6.57 -14.66
CA TYR A 103 -2.16 7.07 -14.28
C TYR A 103 -1.76 8.27 -15.15
N GLU A 104 -1.82 8.13 -16.47
CA GLU A 104 -1.44 9.20 -17.42
C GLU A 104 -2.34 10.43 -17.29
N ASN A 105 -3.65 10.24 -17.08
CA ASN A 105 -4.63 11.34 -17.04
C ASN A 105 -4.71 12.05 -15.69
N TRP A 106 -4.40 11.35 -14.58
CA TRP A 106 -4.65 11.88 -13.24
C TRP A 106 -3.44 11.80 -12.32
N TYR A 107 -2.98 10.59 -12.02
CA TYR A 107 -2.04 10.33 -10.95
C TYR A 107 -0.65 10.89 -11.23
N LYS A 108 -0.21 10.85 -12.46
CA LYS A 108 1.10 11.35 -12.87
C LYS A 108 1.31 12.81 -12.50
N ARG A 109 0.25 13.62 -12.54
CA ARG A 109 0.29 15.04 -12.19
C ARG A 109 0.34 15.27 -10.68
N LEU A 110 -0.19 14.32 -9.89
CA LEU A 110 -0.26 14.43 -8.44
C LEU A 110 1.01 13.91 -7.75
N ILE A 111 1.77 13.08 -8.44
CA ILE A 111 2.97 12.45 -7.90
C ILE A 111 4.19 13.22 -8.39
N ASP A 112 4.84 13.95 -7.47
CA ASP A 112 6.06 14.70 -7.77
C ASP A 112 7.32 13.85 -7.53
N LYS A 113 7.30 12.99 -6.52
CA LYS A 113 8.42 12.14 -6.16
C LYS A 113 7.94 10.73 -5.87
N PHE A 114 8.61 9.74 -6.45
CA PHE A 114 8.22 8.34 -6.29
C PHE A 114 9.44 7.41 -6.35
N LEU A 115 9.25 6.21 -5.80
CA LEU A 115 10.21 5.12 -5.92
C LEU A 115 9.50 3.97 -6.63
N GLU A 116 9.95 3.65 -7.82
CA GLU A 116 9.41 2.50 -8.57
C GLU A 116 10.14 1.22 -8.17
N LEU A 117 9.36 0.19 -7.88
CA LEU A 117 9.88 -1.11 -7.46
C LEU A 117 10.06 -2.07 -8.64
#